data_fe2ef2665853491ccb5e8158ccd597e7
#
_entry.id   fe2ef2665853491ccb5e8158ccd597e7
#
_cell.length_a   1.000
_cell.length_b   1.000
_cell.length_c   1.000
_cell.angle_alpha   90.00
_cell.angle_beta   90.00
_cell.angle_gamma   90.00
#
_symmetry.space_group_name_H-M   'P 1'
#
loop_
_entity.id
_entity.type
_entity.pdbx_description
1 polymer ?
#
loop_
_entity_poly.entity_id
_entity_poly.type
_entity_poly.pdbx_seq_one_letter_code
_entity_poly.pdbx_strand_id
1 'polypeptide(L)'
;MKLRNIILFAVVALLVSSCDFLDKMPDDQKTMDMVWKNRKETEAYLYSVYSQLPIEHSIWGDAPWVGASDECDMIWERYCTASMNVGNWGPNNLEWDQWGNYYKAIRASFVFENNVDLCEELTAELKKQYKAEVKFLRGFYEALCSLFT
;
A
#
# COMPACT_ATOMS: atom_id res chain seq x y z
N MET A 1 -31.34 29.01 -46.19
CA MET A 1 -30.58 29.29 -44.96
C MET A 1 -31.09 28.53 -43.74
N LYS A 2 -32.39 28.32 -43.56
CA LYS A 2 -32.95 27.67 -42.34
C LYS A 2 -32.61 26.19 -42.21
N LEU A 3 -32.65 25.39 -43.28
CA LEU A 3 -32.38 23.94 -43.22
C LEU A 3 -30.91 23.60 -42.85
N ARG A 4 -29.96 24.35 -43.40
CA ARG A 4 -28.52 24.21 -43.07
C ARG A 4 -28.24 24.50 -41.60
N ASN A 5 -28.88 25.45 -41.00
CA ASN A 5 -28.72 25.79 -39.59
C ASN A 5 -29.37 24.76 -38.67
N ILE A 6 -30.48 24.14 -39.09
CA ILE A 6 -31.11 23.02 -38.35
C ILE A 6 -30.20 21.78 -38.34
N ILE A 7 -29.62 21.44 -39.49
CA ILE A 7 -28.70 20.33 -39.59
C ILE A 7 -27.45 20.58 -38.71
N LEU A 8 -26.90 21.79 -38.75
CA LEU A 8 -25.74 22.14 -37.92
C LEU A 8 -26.05 22.02 -36.42
N PHE A 9 -27.22 22.45 -36.00
CA PHE A 9 -27.68 22.38 -34.61
C PHE A 9 -27.88 20.91 -34.18
N ALA A 10 -28.43 20.07 -35.05
CA ALA A 10 -28.61 18.64 -34.79
C ALA A 10 -27.26 17.89 -34.66
N VAL A 11 -26.27 18.22 -35.47
CA VAL A 11 -24.93 17.65 -35.40
C VAL A 11 -24.22 18.07 -34.10
N VAL A 12 -24.32 19.33 -33.72
CA VAL A 12 -23.76 19.84 -32.45
C VAL A 12 -24.42 19.16 -31.24
N ALA A 13 -25.75 19.00 -31.25
CA ALA A 13 -26.48 18.31 -30.19
C ALA A 13 -26.07 16.82 -30.04
N LEU A 14 -25.78 16.12 -31.13
CA LEU A 14 -25.28 14.73 -31.11
C LEU A 14 -23.86 14.62 -30.56
N LEU A 15 -23.02 15.64 -30.71
CA LEU A 15 -21.64 15.64 -30.19
C LEU A 15 -21.58 15.87 -28.68
N VAL A 16 -22.60 16.47 -28.07
CA VAL A 16 -22.64 16.77 -26.62
C VAL A 16 -23.12 15.57 -25.80
N SER A 17 -23.80 14.59 -26.41
CA SER A 17 -24.33 13.41 -25.71
C SER A 17 -23.31 12.28 -25.49
N SER A 18 -22.06 12.45 -25.94
CA SER A 18 -21.03 11.38 -25.92
C SER A 18 -20.21 11.28 -24.61
N CYS A 19 -20.45 12.14 -23.61
CA CYS A 19 -19.56 12.19 -22.43
C CYS A 19 -19.87 11.17 -21.33
N ASP A 20 -21.01 10.51 -21.34
CA ASP A 20 -21.44 9.64 -20.22
C ASP A 20 -20.86 8.20 -20.30
N PHE A 21 -20.26 7.84 -21.43
CA PHE A 21 -19.68 6.49 -21.63
C PHE A 21 -18.31 6.33 -20.97
N LEU A 22 -17.59 7.42 -20.74
CA LEU A 22 -16.22 7.39 -20.17
C LEU A 22 -16.20 7.43 -18.64
N ASP A 23 -17.32 7.76 -18.00
CA ASP A 23 -17.42 7.82 -16.52
C ASP A 23 -17.78 6.49 -15.86
N LYS A 24 -17.92 5.41 -16.64
CA LYS A 24 -18.06 4.07 -16.06
C LYS A 24 -16.72 3.59 -15.54
N MET A 25 -16.55 3.64 -14.22
CA MET A 25 -15.45 2.96 -13.57
C MET A 25 -15.53 1.45 -13.88
N PRO A 26 -14.41 0.81 -14.26
CA PRO A 26 -14.37 -0.64 -14.42
C PRO A 26 -14.91 -1.33 -13.16
N ASP A 27 -15.80 -2.29 -13.31
CA ASP A 27 -16.45 -3.05 -12.20
C ASP A 27 -15.44 -3.80 -11.30
N ASP A 28 -14.20 -3.96 -11.77
CA ASP A 28 -13.10 -4.62 -11.08
C ASP A 28 -12.22 -3.69 -10.25
N GLN A 29 -12.39 -2.36 -10.35
CA GLN A 29 -11.65 -1.40 -9.55
C GLN A 29 -12.41 -1.01 -8.28
N LYS A 30 -11.93 -1.49 -7.14
CA LYS A 30 -12.45 -1.08 -5.83
C LYS A 30 -12.06 0.37 -5.54
N THR A 31 -13.06 1.23 -5.35
CA THR A 31 -12.82 2.59 -4.86
C THR A 31 -12.55 2.57 -3.36
N MET A 32 -11.85 3.59 -2.86
CA MET A 32 -11.61 3.73 -1.42
C MET A 32 -12.92 3.76 -0.61
N ASP A 33 -13.99 4.32 -1.17
CA ASP A 33 -15.31 4.34 -0.51
C ASP A 33 -15.93 2.94 -0.36
N MET A 34 -15.60 2.01 -1.25
CA MET A 34 -16.08 0.62 -1.15
C MET A 34 -15.37 -0.16 -0.04
N VAL A 35 -14.11 0.18 0.25
CA VAL A 35 -13.31 -0.48 1.29
C VAL A 35 -13.97 -0.33 2.66
N TRP A 36 -14.58 0.82 2.93
CA TRP A 36 -15.16 1.12 4.25
C TRP A 36 -16.64 0.74 4.37
N LYS A 37 -17.24 0.14 3.34
CA LYS A 37 -18.67 -0.25 3.36
C LYS A 37 -18.95 -1.56 4.06
N ASN A 38 -18.03 -2.50 4.03
CA ASN A 38 -18.22 -3.80 4.64
C ASN A 38 -17.00 -4.25 5.44
N ARG A 39 -17.24 -5.17 6.37
CA ARG A 39 -16.22 -5.69 7.27
C ARG A 39 -15.06 -6.36 6.53
N LYS A 40 -15.38 -7.21 5.53
CA LYS A 40 -14.37 -7.99 4.80
C LYS A 40 -13.33 -7.10 4.12
N GLU A 41 -13.78 -6.05 3.44
CA GLU A 41 -12.87 -5.14 2.73
C GLU A 41 -12.08 -4.26 3.71
N THR A 42 -12.71 -3.83 4.80
CA THR A 42 -12.04 -3.07 5.86
C THR A 42 -10.95 -3.91 6.53
N GLU A 43 -11.23 -5.18 6.85
CA GLU A 43 -10.23 -6.11 7.40
C GLU A 43 -9.14 -6.44 6.38
N ALA A 44 -9.47 -6.58 5.09
CA ALA A 44 -8.47 -6.78 4.03
C ALA A 44 -7.50 -5.58 3.94
N TYR A 45 -8.01 -4.36 4.12
CA TYR A 45 -7.15 -3.18 4.19
C TYR A 45 -6.24 -3.20 5.43
N LEU A 46 -6.75 -3.58 6.61
CA LEU A 46 -5.94 -3.78 7.81
C LEU A 46 -4.81 -4.79 7.55
N TYR A 47 -5.12 -5.93 6.95
CA TYR A 47 -4.12 -6.95 6.60
C TYR A 47 -3.07 -6.44 5.62
N SER A 48 -3.41 -5.49 4.74
CA SER A 48 -2.42 -4.86 3.86
C SER A 48 -1.40 -4.03 4.63
N VAL A 49 -1.77 -3.45 5.77
CA VAL A 49 -0.82 -2.79 6.69
C VAL A 49 0.10 -3.83 7.35
N TYR A 50 -0.46 -4.96 7.80
CA TYR A 50 0.32 -6.06 8.39
C TYR A 50 1.29 -6.70 7.38
N SER A 51 0.92 -6.76 6.10
CA SER A 51 1.74 -7.42 5.07
C SER A 51 3.10 -6.75 4.82
N GLN A 52 3.31 -5.55 5.34
CA GLN A 52 4.58 -4.84 5.25
C GLN A 52 5.54 -5.16 6.40
N LEU A 53 5.13 -6.01 7.34
CA LEU A 53 6.02 -6.47 8.40
C LEU A 53 7.21 -7.24 7.79
N PRO A 54 8.44 -6.99 8.26
CA PRO A 54 9.60 -7.71 7.77
C PRO A 54 9.48 -9.21 8.12
N ILE A 55 9.86 -10.04 7.17
CA ILE A 55 9.96 -11.49 7.38
C ILE A 55 11.39 -11.79 7.80
N GLU A 56 11.66 -11.78 9.10
CA GLU A 56 12.99 -11.84 9.67
C GLU A 56 13.79 -13.13 9.33
N HIS A 57 13.08 -14.21 9.00
CA HIS A 57 13.67 -15.51 8.69
C HIS A 57 13.55 -15.93 7.21
N SER A 58 13.21 -14.99 6.33
CA SER A 58 13.18 -15.27 4.90
C SER A 58 14.60 -15.40 4.35
N ILE A 59 15.02 -16.64 4.12
CA ILE A 59 16.31 -16.96 3.47
C ILE A 59 16.40 -16.46 2.02
N TRP A 60 15.32 -15.91 1.46
CA TRP A 60 15.21 -15.46 0.07
C TRP A 60 15.47 -13.96 -0.12
N GLY A 61 16.16 -13.32 0.80
CA GLY A 61 16.71 -11.99 0.57
C GLY A 61 16.00 -10.82 1.28
N ASP A 62 14.92 -11.09 2.01
CA ASP A 62 14.15 -10.02 2.68
C ASP A 62 14.53 -9.83 4.17
N ALA A 63 15.43 -10.66 4.69
CA ALA A 63 15.87 -10.61 6.08
C ALA A 63 17.40 -10.50 6.18
N PRO A 64 17.95 -9.29 6.09
CA PRO A 64 19.39 -9.09 6.23
C PRO A 64 19.92 -9.44 7.63
N TRP A 65 19.05 -9.48 8.65
CA TRP A 65 19.42 -9.68 10.04
C TRP A 65 20.09 -11.03 10.28
N VAL A 66 19.48 -12.12 9.80
CA VAL A 66 19.99 -13.49 10.00
C VAL A 66 21.20 -13.73 9.12
N GLY A 67 21.15 -13.35 7.85
CA GLY A 67 22.23 -13.60 6.89
C GLY A 67 23.41 -12.63 6.98
N ALA A 68 23.26 -11.49 7.66
CA ALA A 68 24.34 -10.54 7.96
C ALA A 68 24.91 -10.72 9.39
N SER A 69 24.39 -11.68 10.14
CA SER A 69 24.89 -12.07 11.46
C SER A 69 25.73 -13.34 11.38
N ASP A 70 26.26 -13.80 12.50
CA ASP A 70 26.99 -15.06 12.65
C ASP A 70 26.07 -16.29 12.75
N GLU A 71 24.75 -16.10 12.71
CA GLU A 71 23.76 -17.18 12.78
C GLU A 71 23.64 -17.95 11.47
N CYS A 72 23.85 -17.28 10.32
CA CYS A 72 23.73 -17.90 9.01
C CYS A 72 24.64 -17.23 7.98
N ASP A 73 25.34 -18.03 7.19
CA ASP A 73 26.06 -17.56 6.00
C ASP A 73 25.32 -17.99 4.73
N MET A 74 25.14 -17.05 3.80
CA MET A 74 24.42 -17.27 2.55
C MET A 74 25.38 -17.69 1.45
N ILE A 75 25.18 -18.87 0.90
CA ILE A 75 26.03 -19.42 -0.17
C ILE A 75 25.89 -18.64 -1.49
N TRP A 76 24.78 -17.94 -1.68
CA TRP A 76 24.49 -17.27 -2.96
C TRP A 76 24.83 -15.77 -2.90
N GLU A 77 25.83 -15.40 -3.68
CA GLU A 77 26.33 -14.02 -3.80
C GLU A 77 25.29 -12.97 -4.28
N ARG A 78 24.17 -13.43 -4.82
CA ARG A 78 23.09 -12.54 -5.33
C ARG A 78 22.22 -11.90 -4.24
N TYR A 79 22.40 -12.32 -2.99
CA TYR A 79 21.62 -11.77 -1.88
C TYR A 79 22.34 -10.61 -1.21
N CYS A 80 21.58 -9.63 -0.73
CA CYS A 80 22.11 -8.42 -0.08
C CYS A 80 23.05 -8.75 1.09
N THR A 81 22.82 -9.84 1.80
CA THR A 81 23.64 -10.31 2.92
C THR A 81 25.06 -10.64 2.51
N ALA A 82 25.27 -11.20 1.33
CA ALA A 82 26.61 -11.48 0.82
C ALA A 82 27.43 -10.19 0.63
N SER A 83 26.81 -9.14 0.07
CA SER A 83 27.45 -7.81 -0.04
C SER A 83 27.73 -7.19 1.33
N MET A 84 26.82 -7.36 2.30
CA MET A 84 27.02 -6.87 3.67
C MET A 84 28.20 -7.58 4.34
N ASN A 85 28.31 -8.89 4.25
CA ASN A 85 29.33 -9.72 4.89
C ASN A 85 30.74 -9.42 4.35
N VAL A 86 30.86 -9.02 3.08
CA VAL A 86 32.16 -8.62 2.49
C VAL A 86 32.44 -7.10 2.63
N GLY A 87 31.57 -6.35 3.32
CA GLY A 87 31.72 -4.92 3.53
C GLY A 87 31.41 -4.04 2.31
N ASN A 88 30.79 -4.60 1.27
CA ASN A 88 30.37 -3.86 0.07
C ASN A 88 28.95 -3.32 0.23
N TRP A 89 28.69 -2.61 1.32
CA TRP A 89 27.42 -2.02 1.64
C TRP A 89 27.61 -0.58 2.11
N GLY A 90 26.85 0.35 1.53
CA GLY A 90 26.97 1.76 1.87
C GLY A 90 25.91 2.63 1.20
N PRO A 91 25.93 3.94 1.39
CA PRO A 91 24.91 4.88 0.89
C PRO A 91 24.69 4.84 -0.62
N ASN A 92 25.72 4.42 -1.38
CA ASN A 92 25.65 4.31 -2.85
C ASN A 92 25.36 2.89 -3.34
N ASN A 93 25.28 1.92 -2.44
CA ASN A 93 25.03 0.52 -2.74
C ASN A 93 24.11 -0.06 -1.66
N LEU A 94 22.85 0.45 -1.64
CA LEU A 94 21.79 -0.04 -0.77
C LEU A 94 21.09 -1.19 -1.46
N GLU A 95 21.47 -2.41 -1.15
CA GLU A 95 20.85 -3.61 -1.72
C GLU A 95 19.53 -3.98 -1.03
N TRP A 96 19.28 -3.45 0.17
CA TRP A 96 18.05 -3.68 0.93
C TRP A 96 17.48 -2.35 1.42
N ASP A 97 16.72 -1.68 0.54
CA ASP A 97 16.01 -0.45 0.86
C ASP A 97 14.53 -0.74 1.13
N GLN A 98 14.13 -0.67 2.39
CA GLN A 98 12.74 -0.81 2.84
C GLN A 98 12.08 0.53 3.21
N TRP A 99 12.83 1.63 3.13
CA TRP A 99 12.34 2.95 3.50
C TRP A 99 11.01 3.29 2.84
N GLY A 100 10.95 3.16 1.51
CA GLY A 100 9.73 3.44 0.76
C GLY A 100 8.55 2.54 1.14
N ASN A 101 8.80 1.27 1.48
CA ASN A 101 7.75 0.32 1.89
C ASN A 101 7.20 0.66 3.29
N TYR A 102 8.08 0.96 4.24
CA TYR A 102 7.64 1.36 5.59
C TYR A 102 6.86 2.67 5.59
N TYR A 103 7.26 3.66 4.79
CA TYR A 103 6.47 4.89 4.64
C TYR A 103 5.10 4.68 3.99
N LYS A 104 4.99 3.75 3.04
CA LYS A 104 3.67 3.32 2.51
C LYS A 104 2.81 2.69 3.59
N ALA A 105 3.39 1.83 4.44
CA ALA A 105 2.68 1.20 5.56
C ALA A 105 2.24 2.23 6.60
N ILE A 106 3.10 3.17 6.96
CA ILE A 106 2.79 4.29 7.86
C ILE A 106 1.61 5.09 7.29
N ARG A 107 1.66 5.47 6.01
CA ARG A 107 0.55 6.16 5.35
C ARG A 107 -0.74 5.34 5.37
N ALA A 108 -0.66 4.04 5.04
CA ALA A 108 -1.82 3.16 5.06
C ALA A 108 -2.44 3.06 6.46
N SER A 109 -1.63 3.05 7.52
CA SER A 109 -2.09 3.04 8.90
C SER A 109 -2.90 4.29 9.25
N PHE A 110 -2.47 5.48 8.80
CA PHE A 110 -3.24 6.72 8.97
C PHE A 110 -4.55 6.70 8.21
N VAL A 111 -4.53 6.23 6.95
CA VAL A 111 -5.76 6.10 6.15
C VAL A 111 -6.75 5.17 6.83
N PHE A 112 -6.30 4.02 7.34
CA PHE A 112 -7.16 3.09 8.08
C PHE A 112 -7.74 3.74 9.34
N GLU A 113 -6.90 4.34 10.17
CA GLU A 113 -7.33 4.95 11.45
C GLU A 113 -8.41 6.02 11.23
N ASN A 114 -8.27 6.83 10.17
CA ASN A 114 -9.22 7.91 9.88
C ASN A 114 -10.54 7.44 9.27
N ASN A 115 -10.57 6.26 8.64
CA ASN A 115 -11.74 5.81 7.88
C ASN A 115 -12.45 4.59 8.48
N VAL A 116 -11.86 3.83 9.38
CA VAL A 116 -12.45 2.61 9.95
C VAL A 116 -13.80 2.85 10.63
N ASP A 117 -14.05 4.06 11.12
CA ASP A 117 -15.33 4.43 11.74
C ASP A 117 -16.50 4.42 10.75
N LEU A 118 -16.23 4.58 9.45
CA LEU A 118 -17.23 4.53 8.39
C LEU A 118 -17.81 3.13 8.17
N CYS A 119 -17.14 2.08 8.63
CA CYS A 119 -17.62 0.72 8.49
C CYS A 119 -18.70 0.41 9.54
N GLU A 120 -19.96 0.37 9.11
CA GLU A 120 -21.10 0.11 10.01
C GLU A 120 -21.17 -1.34 10.50
N GLU A 121 -20.57 -2.29 9.77
CA GLU A 121 -20.57 -3.71 10.14
C GLU A 121 -19.61 -4.06 11.29
N LEU A 122 -18.71 -3.15 11.65
CA LEU A 122 -17.79 -3.34 12.76
C LEU A 122 -18.38 -2.80 14.08
N THR A 123 -18.25 -3.59 15.15
CA THR A 123 -18.61 -3.13 16.48
C THR A 123 -17.65 -2.04 16.99
N ALA A 124 -18.11 -1.25 17.95
CA ALA A 124 -17.28 -0.18 18.54
C ALA A 124 -15.99 -0.73 19.16
N GLU A 125 -16.07 -1.91 19.78
CA GLU A 125 -14.92 -2.60 20.39
C GLU A 125 -13.90 -3.01 19.31
N LEU A 126 -14.34 -3.61 18.21
CA LEU A 126 -13.46 -3.99 17.11
C LEU A 126 -12.80 -2.78 16.45
N LYS A 127 -13.56 -1.69 16.23
CA LYS A 127 -12.98 -0.44 15.71
C LYS A 127 -11.87 0.09 16.63
N LYS A 128 -12.11 0.08 17.95
CA LYS A 128 -11.11 0.50 18.93
C LYS A 128 -9.88 -0.40 18.93
N GLN A 129 -10.09 -1.72 18.86
CA GLN A 129 -9.02 -2.70 18.77
C GLN A 129 -8.18 -2.48 17.51
N TYR A 130 -8.80 -2.42 16.33
CA TYR A 130 -8.09 -2.24 15.05
C TYR A 130 -7.34 -0.90 14.99
N LYS A 131 -7.90 0.17 15.56
CA LYS A 131 -7.17 1.44 15.70
C LYS A 131 -5.92 1.31 16.58
N ALA A 132 -5.99 0.53 17.66
CA ALA A 132 -4.84 0.27 18.51
C ALA A 132 -3.77 -0.54 17.76
N GLU A 133 -4.18 -1.55 17.00
CA GLU A 133 -3.29 -2.37 16.17
C GLU A 133 -2.53 -1.54 15.14
N VAL A 134 -3.22 -0.69 14.36
CA VAL A 134 -2.55 0.15 13.36
C VAL A 134 -1.65 1.21 13.97
N LYS A 135 -1.97 1.71 15.16
CA LYS A 135 -1.08 2.62 15.91
C LYS A 135 0.20 1.93 16.35
N PHE A 136 0.08 0.70 16.83
CA PHE A 136 1.24 -0.12 17.18
C PHE A 136 2.12 -0.38 15.95
N LEU A 137 1.52 -0.85 14.84
CA LEU A 137 2.24 -1.10 13.59
C LEU A 137 2.93 0.15 13.07
N ARG A 138 2.27 1.31 13.12
CA ARG A 138 2.87 2.59 12.74
C ARG A 138 4.13 2.89 13.55
N GLY A 139 4.03 2.83 14.88
CA GLY A 139 5.18 3.05 15.76
C GLY A 139 6.31 2.05 15.50
N PHE A 140 5.97 0.79 15.17
CA PHE A 140 6.94 -0.22 14.79
C PHE A 140 7.65 0.13 13.47
N TYR A 141 6.93 0.54 12.42
CA TYR A 141 7.53 0.98 11.15
C TYR A 141 8.37 2.25 11.30
N GLU A 142 7.93 3.21 12.13
CA GLU A 142 8.71 4.41 12.46
C GLU A 142 10.02 4.04 13.17
N ALA A 143 9.98 3.09 14.10
CA ALA A 143 11.18 2.58 14.77
C ALA A 143 12.13 1.90 13.78
N LEU A 144 11.60 1.08 12.84
CA LEU A 144 12.42 0.49 11.78
C LEU A 144 13.07 1.55 10.90
N CYS A 145 12.33 2.57 10.49
CA CYS A 145 12.91 3.69 9.73
C CYS A 145 14.05 4.37 10.49
N SER A 146 13.93 4.54 11.81
CA SER A 146 14.97 5.18 12.62
C SER A 146 16.24 4.35 12.81
N LEU A 147 16.17 3.03 12.56
CA LEU A 147 17.35 2.16 12.61
C LEU A 147 18.26 2.29 11.36
N PHE A 148 17.71 2.86 10.27
CA PHE A 148 18.40 2.99 8.98
C PHE A 148 18.78 4.44 8.64
N THR A 149 18.59 5.37 9.56
CA THR A 149 19.04 6.75 9.48
C THR A 149 20.27 6.98 10.32
#